data_3caa6555675c8b60a3beb4bd176e4ca3
#
_entry.id   3caa6555675c8b60a3beb4bd176e4ca3
#
_cell.length_a   1.000
_cell.length_b   1.000
_cell.length_c   1.000
_cell.angle_alpha   90.00
_cell.angle_beta   90.00
_cell.angle_gamma   90.00
#
_symmetry.space_group_name_H-M   'P 1'
#
loop_
_entity.id
_entity.type
_entity.pdbx_description
1 polymer ?
#
loop_
_entity_poly.entity_id
_entity_poly.type
_entity_poly.pdbx_seq_one_letter_code
_entity_poly.pdbx_strand_id
1 'polypeptide(L)'
;MELPRVVGRPLHELTVEEARRRQADDMPLLPDDSNGVSITEIHGPVPIRLYEPQHLEPVPVCVWLPGGGWVLDTLAAADSACRRLARETPCAIAAVRYRLAPEHPFPEPLHDCVAALSWLAERGHGLGLDPTRLAIGGTSAGANLAAAVALVTRDRAPSPAAQILVYPPLLHGADTESVRTCGDPSTLDRQGVEWCWSHYLSRAEDGYDPRASPLRAANLTGLPPALVLTAEHDPLRDEGEFYARRLAAAGVEVELARIAGATHGFFSSDTEGAARAQRLVVSHLRRSLTLARALPR
;
A
#
# COMPACT_ATOMS: atom_id res chain seq x y z
N MET A 1 -32.09 -6.27 -18.28
CA MET A 1 -32.47 -5.18 -17.35
C MET A 1 -31.13 -4.59 -16.88
N GLU A 2 -30.73 -3.47 -17.50
CA GLU A 2 -29.50 -2.77 -17.07
C GLU A 2 -29.73 -2.22 -15.66
N LEU A 3 -28.84 -2.58 -14.74
CA LEU A 3 -28.83 -2.01 -13.41
C LEU A 3 -28.43 -0.53 -13.51
N PRO A 4 -29.02 0.40 -12.74
CA PRO A 4 -28.70 1.82 -12.81
C PRO A 4 -27.21 2.04 -12.50
N ARG A 5 -26.56 2.95 -13.26
CA ARG A 5 -25.20 3.40 -12.99
C ARG A 5 -25.14 4.02 -11.60
N VAL A 6 -24.19 3.56 -10.79
CA VAL A 6 -24.01 3.98 -9.38
C VAL A 6 -23.15 5.26 -9.27
N VAL A 7 -23.15 6.08 -10.31
CA VAL A 7 -22.36 7.33 -10.37
C VAL A 7 -22.86 8.31 -9.32
N GLY A 8 -21.96 8.79 -8.47
CA GLY A 8 -22.23 9.90 -7.54
C GLY A 8 -22.70 9.53 -6.14
N ARG A 9 -22.99 8.24 -5.82
CA ARG A 9 -23.33 7.83 -4.45
C ARG A 9 -22.06 7.66 -3.60
N PRO A 10 -22.02 8.15 -2.34
CA PRO A 10 -20.92 7.89 -1.42
C PRO A 10 -20.65 6.38 -1.22
N LEU A 11 -19.41 6.01 -0.90
CA LEU A 11 -19.01 4.62 -0.71
C LEU A 11 -19.86 3.89 0.34
N HIS A 12 -20.15 4.56 1.45
CA HIS A 12 -20.92 3.99 2.56
C HIS A 12 -22.40 3.71 2.27
N GLU A 13 -22.94 4.26 1.16
CA GLU A 13 -24.29 3.96 0.69
C GLU A 13 -24.34 2.76 -0.27
N LEU A 14 -23.20 2.18 -0.61
CA LEU A 14 -23.10 1.07 -1.55
C LEU A 14 -22.99 -0.27 -0.84
N THR A 15 -23.61 -1.29 -1.42
CA THR A 15 -23.24 -2.67 -1.11
C THR A 15 -21.83 -2.95 -1.62
N VAL A 16 -21.18 -3.99 -1.09
CA VAL A 16 -19.85 -4.43 -1.57
C VAL A 16 -19.86 -4.71 -3.07
N GLU A 17 -20.91 -5.37 -3.56
CA GLU A 17 -21.06 -5.69 -4.98
C GLU A 17 -21.19 -4.43 -5.86
N GLU A 18 -22.00 -3.44 -5.43
CA GLU A 18 -22.14 -2.16 -6.13
C GLU A 18 -20.83 -1.38 -6.14
N ALA A 19 -20.09 -1.35 -5.01
CA ALA A 19 -18.80 -0.69 -4.89
C ALA A 19 -17.74 -1.31 -5.82
N ARG A 20 -17.67 -2.65 -5.85
CA ARG A 20 -16.75 -3.39 -6.75
C ARG A 20 -17.10 -3.19 -8.22
N ARG A 21 -18.40 -3.15 -8.56
CA ARG A 21 -18.85 -2.88 -9.93
C ARG A 21 -18.49 -1.47 -10.37
N ARG A 22 -18.80 -0.46 -9.53
CA ARG A 22 -18.42 0.93 -9.82
C ARG A 22 -16.94 1.05 -10.07
N GLN A 23 -16.12 0.43 -9.23
CA GLN A 23 -14.68 0.45 -9.42
C GLN A 23 -14.25 -0.21 -10.73
N ALA A 24 -14.85 -1.33 -11.12
CA ALA A 24 -14.54 -2.00 -12.38
C ALA A 24 -14.93 -1.12 -13.59
N ASP A 25 -16.05 -0.38 -13.49
CA ASP A 25 -16.51 0.55 -14.53
C ASP A 25 -15.61 1.79 -14.65
N ASP A 26 -15.05 2.26 -13.53
CA ASP A 26 -14.17 3.43 -13.46
C ASP A 26 -12.69 3.09 -13.77
N MET A 27 -12.38 1.80 -14.02
CA MET A 27 -11.02 1.38 -14.29
C MET A 27 -10.52 1.92 -15.63
N PRO A 28 -9.36 2.60 -15.63
CA PRO A 28 -8.76 3.06 -16.88
C PRO A 28 -8.40 1.87 -17.75
N LEU A 29 -8.63 1.99 -19.06
CA LEU A 29 -8.07 1.05 -20.02
C LEU A 29 -6.55 1.09 -19.87
N LEU A 30 -5.95 -0.05 -19.51
CA LEU A 30 -4.51 -0.14 -19.38
C LEU A 30 -3.90 0.07 -20.78
N PRO A 31 -2.97 1.03 -20.92
CA PRO A 31 -2.26 1.17 -22.18
C PRO A 31 -1.47 -0.11 -22.45
N ASP A 32 -1.48 -0.57 -23.70
CA ASP A 32 -0.69 -1.71 -24.20
C ASP A 32 0.82 -1.36 -24.31
N ASP A 33 1.27 -0.45 -23.45
CA ASP A 33 2.59 0.14 -23.50
C ASP A 33 3.50 -0.48 -22.41
N SER A 34 4.29 -1.46 -22.82
CA SER A 34 5.30 -2.07 -21.94
C SER A 34 6.45 -1.09 -21.60
N ASN A 35 6.70 -0.07 -22.43
CA ASN A 35 7.68 1.03 -22.22
C ASN A 35 8.93 0.64 -21.41
N GLY A 36 9.56 -0.51 -21.74
CA GLY A 36 10.77 -0.97 -21.04
C GLY A 36 10.52 -1.65 -19.69
N VAL A 37 9.30 -2.11 -19.42
CA VAL A 37 8.93 -2.92 -18.24
C VAL A 37 8.31 -4.22 -18.72
N SER A 38 8.84 -5.36 -18.31
CA SER A 38 8.18 -6.65 -18.51
C SER A 38 7.17 -6.90 -17.38
N ILE A 39 6.07 -7.58 -17.73
CA ILE A 39 5.02 -7.91 -16.77
C ILE A 39 4.77 -9.40 -16.79
N THR A 40 4.87 -10.01 -15.63
CA THR A 40 4.67 -11.44 -15.45
C THR A 40 3.65 -11.71 -14.33
N GLU A 41 2.66 -12.55 -14.60
CA GLU A 41 1.75 -13.06 -13.56
C GLU A 41 2.41 -14.28 -12.90
N ILE A 42 2.59 -14.21 -11.59
CA ILE A 42 3.20 -15.26 -10.78
C ILE A 42 2.12 -15.92 -9.93
N HIS A 43 2.03 -17.24 -10.04
CA HIS A 43 1.13 -18.08 -9.25
C HIS A 43 1.90 -18.68 -8.06
N GLY A 44 2.16 -17.84 -7.04
CA GLY A 44 2.73 -18.23 -5.75
C GLY A 44 1.64 -18.66 -4.76
N PRO A 45 1.92 -18.58 -3.43
CA PRO A 45 0.90 -18.80 -2.39
C PRO A 45 -0.24 -17.79 -2.50
N VAL A 46 0.03 -16.62 -3.08
CA VAL A 46 -0.88 -15.55 -3.41
C VAL A 46 -0.53 -15.06 -4.82
N PRO A 47 -1.48 -14.71 -5.68
CA PRO A 47 -1.18 -14.17 -7.01
C PRO A 47 -0.39 -12.85 -6.90
N ILE A 48 0.68 -12.73 -7.71
CA ILE A 48 1.56 -11.56 -7.76
C ILE A 48 1.70 -11.14 -9.22
N ARG A 49 1.50 -9.86 -9.49
CA ARG A 49 1.90 -9.25 -10.77
C ARG A 49 3.26 -8.60 -10.58
N LEU A 50 4.26 -9.14 -11.28
CA LEU A 50 5.63 -8.67 -11.24
C LEU A 50 5.88 -7.71 -12.41
N TYR A 51 6.35 -6.51 -12.09
CA TYR A 51 6.80 -5.49 -13.03
C TYR A 51 8.31 -5.39 -12.94
N GLU A 52 9.02 -5.78 -14.00
CA GLU A 52 10.47 -5.85 -14.00
C GLU A 52 11.07 -4.80 -14.94
N PRO A 53 12.00 -3.97 -14.47
CA PRO A 53 12.78 -3.12 -15.35
C PRO A 53 13.68 -3.99 -16.23
N GLN A 54 13.98 -3.53 -17.46
CA GLN A 54 14.90 -4.22 -18.35
C GLN A 54 16.34 -4.11 -17.82
N HIS A 55 16.77 -5.08 -17.04
CA HIS A 55 18.13 -5.20 -16.50
C HIS A 55 18.65 -6.63 -16.64
N LEU A 56 19.97 -6.76 -16.73
CA LEU A 56 20.65 -8.06 -16.88
C LEU A 56 21.09 -8.71 -15.57
N GLU A 57 21.01 -8.00 -14.43
CA GLU A 57 21.47 -8.47 -13.12
C GLU A 57 20.27 -8.68 -12.18
N PRO A 58 20.41 -9.52 -11.14
CA PRO A 58 19.36 -9.66 -10.13
C PRO A 58 19.02 -8.30 -9.53
N VAL A 59 17.74 -7.92 -9.60
CA VAL A 59 17.23 -6.62 -9.14
C VAL A 59 16.57 -6.72 -7.77
N PRO A 60 16.69 -5.69 -6.91
CA PRO A 60 15.91 -5.61 -5.69
C PRO A 60 14.42 -5.71 -5.99
N VAL A 61 13.62 -6.04 -4.98
CA VAL A 61 12.16 -6.10 -5.16
C VAL A 61 11.44 -5.29 -4.09
N CYS A 62 10.48 -4.48 -4.54
CA CYS A 62 9.52 -3.82 -3.68
C CYS A 62 8.19 -4.57 -3.77
N VAL A 63 7.77 -5.17 -2.67
CA VAL A 63 6.43 -5.76 -2.53
C VAL A 63 5.45 -4.61 -2.41
N TRP A 64 4.53 -4.48 -3.36
CA TRP A 64 3.56 -3.41 -3.43
C TRP A 64 2.16 -3.93 -3.13
N LEU A 65 1.51 -3.29 -2.16
CA LEU A 65 0.17 -3.67 -1.70
C LEU A 65 -0.82 -2.60 -2.17
N PRO A 66 -1.69 -2.93 -3.15
CA PRO A 66 -2.71 -2.00 -3.64
C PRO A 66 -3.70 -1.57 -2.55
N GLY A 67 -4.32 -0.40 -2.71
CA GLY A 67 -5.34 0.12 -1.81
C GLY A 67 -6.69 -0.59 -1.93
N GLY A 68 -7.79 0.17 -1.80
CA GLY A 68 -9.16 -0.33 -2.00
C GLY A 68 -9.92 -0.68 -0.73
N GLY A 69 -9.54 -0.11 0.43
CA GLY A 69 -10.27 -0.33 1.69
C GLY A 69 -10.36 -1.79 2.12
N TRP A 70 -9.41 -2.63 1.70
CA TRP A 70 -9.38 -4.10 1.88
C TRP A 70 -10.55 -4.85 1.20
N VAL A 71 -11.45 -4.14 0.53
CA VAL A 71 -12.71 -4.66 -0.04
C VAL A 71 -12.68 -4.68 -1.57
N LEU A 72 -12.02 -3.69 -2.17
CA LEU A 72 -12.01 -3.48 -3.62
C LEU A 72 -10.73 -4.03 -4.26
N ASP A 73 -10.85 -4.72 -5.41
CA ASP A 73 -9.69 -5.18 -6.19
C ASP A 73 -9.13 -4.02 -7.02
N THR A 74 -8.07 -3.41 -6.54
CA THR A 74 -7.43 -2.25 -7.16
C THR A 74 -6.10 -2.57 -7.85
N LEU A 75 -5.79 -3.84 -8.08
CA LEU A 75 -4.54 -4.22 -8.73
C LEU A 75 -4.36 -3.53 -10.09
N ALA A 76 -5.43 -3.50 -10.90
CA ALA A 76 -5.36 -2.82 -12.18
C ALA A 76 -5.32 -1.28 -12.04
N ALA A 77 -5.96 -0.69 -11.03
CA ALA A 77 -5.82 0.74 -10.74
C ALA A 77 -4.40 1.12 -10.29
N ALA A 78 -3.66 0.19 -9.70
CA ALA A 78 -2.26 0.38 -9.32
C ALA A 78 -1.26 0.18 -10.49
N ASP A 79 -1.71 -0.38 -11.63
CA ASP A 79 -0.83 -0.78 -12.73
C ASP A 79 0.04 0.38 -13.26
N SER A 80 -0.56 1.53 -13.55
CA SER A 80 0.18 2.71 -14.05
C SER A 80 1.28 3.15 -13.08
N ALA A 81 0.98 3.21 -11.78
CA ALA A 81 1.96 3.57 -10.76
C ALA A 81 3.06 2.49 -10.64
N CYS A 82 2.70 1.20 -10.65
CA CYS A 82 3.66 0.10 -10.59
C CYS A 82 4.61 0.08 -11.79
N ARG A 83 4.10 0.27 -13.01
CA ARG A 83 4.93 0.40 -14.23
C ARG A 83 5.90 1.56 -14.12
N ARG A 84 5.40 2.72 -13.67
CA ARG A 84 6.26 3.89 -13.51
C ARG A 84 7.35 3.66 -12.45
N LEU A 85 6.99 3.12 -11.29
CA LEU A 85 7.96 2.80 -10.26
C LEU A 85 9.01 1.80 -10.76
N ALA A 86 8.62 0.73 -11.46
CA ALA A 86 9.55 -0.24 -12.03
C ALA A 86 10.49 0.39 -13.07
N ARG A 87 9.99 1.32 -13.90
CA ARG A 87 10.80 2.03 -14.88
C ARG A 87 11.78 3.01 -14.27
N GLU A 88 11.37 3.72 -13.23
CA GLU A 88 12.14 4.81 -12.63
C GLU A 88 13.04 4.35 -11.46
N THR A 89 12.93 3.09 -11.01
CA THR A 89 13.76 2.52 -9.94
C THR A 89 14.62 1.37 -10.46
N PRO A 90 15.74 1.04 -9.79
CA PRO A 90 16.49 -0.17 -10.09
C PRO A 90 15.89 -1.41 -9.41
N CYS A 91 14.59 -1.48 -9.19
CA CYS A 91 13.94 -2.62 -8.53
C CYS A 91 12.69 -3.07 -9.27
N ALA A 92 12.39 -4.36 -9.17
CA ALA A 92 11.12 -4.90 -9.59
C ALA A 92 10.01 -4.51 -8.58
N ILE A 93 8.79 -4.33 -9.09
CA ILE A 93 7.61 -4.08 -8.25
C ILE A 93 6.76 -5.34 -8.29
N ALA A 94 6.59 -5.99 -7.15
CA ALA A 94 5.76 -7.18 -6.98
C ALA A 94 4.41 -6.79 -6.36
N ALA A 95 3.41 -6.49 -7.20
CA ALA A 95 2.09 -6.13 -6.75
C ALA A 95 1.29 -7.37 -6.33
N VAL A 96 0.89 -7.42 -5.07
CA VAL A 96 0.22 -8.59 -4.46
C VAL A 96 -1.28 -8.46 -4.55
N ARG A 97 -1.94 -9.51 -5.06
CA ARG A 97 -3.39 -9.63 -5.06
C ARG A 97 -3.85 -10.41 -3.84
N TYR A 98 -3.80 -9.77 -2.68
CA TYR A 98 -4.26 -10.37 -1.43
C TYR A 98 -5.78 -10.58 -1.42
N ARG A 99 -6.27 -11.54 -0.63
CA ARG A 99 -7.70 -11.81 -0.47
C ARG A 99 -8.43 -10.62 0.15
N LEU A 100 -9.68 -10.43 -0.25
CA LEU A 100 -10.47 -9.25 0.10
C LEU A 100 -11.56 -9.56 1.13
N ALA A 101 -11.84 -8.58 1.96
CA ALA A 101 -13.00 -8.55 2.83
C ALA A 101 -14.28 -8.21 2.00
N PRO A 102 -15.47 -8.57 2.47
CA PRO A 102 -15.77 -9.29 3.72
C PRO A 102 -15.60 -10.82 3.62
N GLU A 103 -15.32 -11.37 2.44
CA GLU A 103 -15.16 -12.82 2.26
C GLU A 103 -13.97 -13.37 3.04
N HIS A 104 -12.91 -12.56 3.14
CA HIS A 104 -11.68 -12.86 3.88
C HIS A 104 -11.30 -11.66 4.74
N PRO A 105 -11.92 -11.48 5.91
CA PRO A 105 -11.66 -10.33 6.78
C PRO A 105 -10.29 -10.45 7.47
N PHE A 106 -9.95 -9.45 8.28
CA PHE A 106 -8.76 -9.50 9.15
C PHE A 106 -8.75 -10.80 9.99
N PRO A 107 -7.61 -11.51 10.07
CA PRO A 107 -6.27 -11.12 9.58
C PRO A 107 -5.88 -11.71 8.20
N GLU A 108 -6.80 -12.27 7.41
CA GLU A 108 -6.47 -13.03 6.20
C GLU A 108 -5.69 -12.21 5.15
N PRO A 109 -6.05 -10.94 4.82
CA PRO A 109 -5.27 -10.12 3.89
C PRO A 109 -3.82 -9.90 4.36
N LEU A 110 -3.61 -9.75 5.68
CA LEU A 110 -2.27 -9.61 6.25
C LEU A 110 -1.47 -10.91 6.10
N HIS A 111 -2.08 -12.07 6.34
CA HIS A 111 -1.43 -13.36 6.17
C HIS A 111 -0.96 -13.56 4.73
N ASP A 112 -1.77 -13.17 3.75
CA ASP A 112 -1.41 -13.22 2.34
C ASP A 112 -0.20 -12.33 2.01
N CYS A 113 -0.17 -11.11 2.56
CA CYS A 113 0.95 -10.19 2.35
C CYS A 113 2.25 -10.72 2.97
N VAL A 114 2.18 -11.31 4.16
CA VAL A 114 3.34 -11.96 4.80
C VAL A 114 3.79 -13.18 4.00
N ALA A 115 2.86 -14.00 3.51
CA ALA A 115 3.18 -15.16 2.68
C ALA A 115 3.84 -14.77 1.36
N ALA A 116 3.35 -13.70 0.70
CA ALA A 116 3.94 -13.17 -0.52
C ALA A 116 5.38 -12.67 -0.29
N LEU A 117 5.60 -11.89 0.78
CA LEU A 117 6.95 -11.41 1.15
C LEU A 117 7.90 -12.58 1.41
N SER A 118 7.48 -13.56 2.20
CA SER A 118 8.28 -14.74 2.53
C SER A 118 8.61 -15.57 1.30
N TRP A 119 7.64 -15.79 0.43
CA TRP A 119 7.82 -16.55 -0.80
C TRP A 119 8.80 -15.86 -1.77
N LEU A 120 8.71 -14.53 -1.92
CA LEU A 120 9.66 -13.75 -2.73
C LEU A 120 11.07 -13.81 -2.13
N ALA A 121 11.21 -13.81 -0.82
CA ALA A 121 12.51 -13.98 -0.15
C ALA A 121 13.13 -15.36 -0.41
N GLU A 122 12.33 -16.40 -0.46
CA GLU A 122 12.80 -17.79 -0.68
C GLU A 122 13.02 -18.10 -2.16
N ARG A 123 12.19 -17.59 -3.04
CA ARG A 123 12.11 -17.98 -4.46
C ARG A 123 12.57 -16.92 -5.45
N GLY A 124 12.77 -15.68 -5.00
CA GLY A 124 13.07 -14.54 -5.88
C GLY A 124 14.31 -14.73 -6.73
N HIS A 125 15.34 -15.43 -6.25
CA HIS A 125 16.53 -15.73 -7.07
C HIS A 125 16.19 -16.49 -8.36
N GLY A 126 15.25 -17.42 -8.32
CA GLY A 126 14.77 -18.15 -9.49
C GLY A 126 13.99 -17.30 -10.49
N LEU A 127 13.62 -16.07 -10.10
CA LEU A 127 12.91 -15.08 -10.91
C LEU A 127 13.84 -13.94 -11.36
N GLY A 128 15.16 -14.02 -11.15
CA GLY A 128 16.08 -12.91 -11.48
C GLY A 128 16.05 -11.77 -10.45
N LEU A 129 15.43 -11.95 -9.29
CA LEU A 129 15.36 -10.96 -8.24
C LEU A 129 16.49 -11.14 -7.22
N ASP A 130 16.84 -10.06 -6.51
CA ASP A 130 17.70 -10.10 -5.34
C ASP A 130 16.86 -10.03 -4.05
N PRO A 131 16.49 -11.17 -3.47
CA PRO A 131 15.64 -11.21 -2.28
C PRO A 131 16.34 -10.76 -1.00
N THR A 132 17.63 -10.46 -1.04
CA THR A 132 18.35 -9.85 0.09
C THR A 132 18.05 -8.35 0.22
N ARG A 133 17.48 -7.75 -0.83
CA ARG A 133 17.09 -6.34 -0.94
C ARG A 133 15.60 -6.21 -1.17
N LEU A 134 14.83 -6.46 -0.11
CA LEU A 134 13.37 -6.37 -0.10
C LEU A 134 12.92 -5.03 0.46
N ALA A 135 11.96 -4.38 -0.17
CA ALA A 135 11.18 -3.29 0.40
C ALA A 135 9.70 -3.68 0.42
N ILE A 136 8.91 -2.99 1.24
CA ILE A 136 7.46 -3.13 1.25
C ILE A 136 6.82 -1.76 1.15
N GLY A 137 5.73 -1.66 0.41
CA GLY A 137 4.99 -0.41 0.31
C GLY A 137 3.56 -0.64 -0.16
N GLY A 138 2.79 0.42 -0.15
CA GLY A 138 1.41 0.37 -0.63
C GLY A 138 0.69 1.69 -0.49
N THR A 139 -0.55 1.69 -0.95
CA THR A 139 -1.46 2.84 -0.90
C THR A 139 -2.67 2.51 -0.03
N SER A 140 -3.15 3.46 0.78
CA SER A 140 -4.39 3.33 1.55
C SER A 140 -4.40 2.02 2.39
N ALA A 141 -5.40 1.17 2.25
CA ALA A 141 -5.47 -0.14 2.89
C ALA A 141 -4.20 -0.99 2.68
N GLY A 142 -3.58 -0.93 1.50
CA GLY A 142 -2.30 -1.59 1.24
C GLY A 142 -1.14 -1.00 2.04
N ALA A 143 -1.15 0.31 2.30
CA ALA A 143 -0.16 0.94 3.17
C ALA A 143 -0.35 0.54 4.65
N ASN A 144 -1.60 0.34 5.11
CA ASN A 144 -1.87 -0.27 6.40
C ASN A 144 -1.26 -1.68 6.48
N LEU A 145 -1.54 -2.52 5.48
CA LEU A 145 -0.98 -3.87 5.42
C LEU A 145 0.56 -3.85 5.37
N ALA A 146 1.16 -2.89 4.65
CA ALA A 146 2.62 -2.74 4.61
C ALA A 146 3.20 -2.41 5.99
N ALA A 147 2.58 -1.49 6.73
CA ALA A 147 2.97 -1.18 8.11
C ALA A 147 2.79 -2.40 9.04
N ALA A 148 1.69 -3.14 8.89
CA ALA A 148 1.43 -4.35 9.67
C ALA A 148 2.43 -5.46 9.35
N VAL A 149 2.78 -5.68 8.07
CA VAL A 149 3.82 -6.64 7.67
C VAL A 149 5.16 -6.24 8.28
N ALA A 150 5.56 -4.96 8.20
CA ALA A 150 6.80 -4.49 8.82
C ALA A 150 6.82 -4.78 10.33
N LEU A 151 5.70 -4.57 11.04
CA LEU A 151 5.57 -4.89 12.46
C LEU A 151 5.75 -6.38 12.76
N VAL A 152 5.08 -7.26 12.01
CA VAL A 152 5.09 -8.70 12.31
C VAL A 152 6.34 -9.43 11.82
N THR A 153 7.12 -8.81 10.92
CA THR A 153 8.37 -9.39 10.39
C THR A 153 9.63 -8.75 10.97
N ARG A 154 9.50 -7.71 11.81
CA ARG A 154 10.62 -6.93 12.36
C ARG A 154 11.74 -7.79 12.98
N ASP A 155 11.38 -8.77 13.80
CA ASP A 155 12.30 -9.57 14.59
C ASP A 155 12.60 -10.94 13.95
N ARG A 156 12.31 -11.11 12.65
CA ARG A 156 12.51 -12.36 11.91
C ARG A 156 12.83 -12.10 10.44
N ALA A 157 13.51 -13.04 9.80
CA ALA A 157 13.73 -12.99 8.36
C ALA A 157 12.52 -13.62 7.61
N PRO A 158 12.11 -13.09 6.45
CA PRO A 158 12.63 -11.86 5.86
C PRO A 158 12.06 -10.59 6.51
N SER A 159 12.90 -9.59 6.75
CA SER A 159 12.48 -8.25 7.17
C SER A 159 12.75 -7.26 6.04
N PRO A 160 11.77 -6.40 5.67
CA PRO A 160 11.98 -5.38 4.65
C PRO A 160 13.07 -4.38 5.05
N ALA A 161 13.89 -3.94 4.08
CA ALA A 161 14.89 -2.89 4.26
C ALA A 161 14.30 -1.48 4.25
N ALA A 162 13.07 -1.31 3.80
CA ALA A 162 12.34 -0.04 3.76
C ALA A 162 10.83 -0.27 3.76
N GLN A 163 10.06 0.71 4.26
CA GLN A 163 8.61 0.75 4.16
C GLN A 163 8.12 2.05 3.51
N ILE A 164 7.16 1.95 2.61
CA ILE A 164 6.55 3.08 1.91
C ILE A 164 5.05 3.11 2.20
N LEU A 165 4.59 4.12 2.88
CA LEU A 165 3.22 4.24 3.39
C LEU A 165 2.53 5.45 2.76
N VAL A 166 1.70 5.22 1.75
CA VAL A 166 1.01 6.29 1.03
C VAL A 166 -0.42 6.41 1.53
N TYR A 167 -0.74 7.51 2.18
CA TYR A 167 -2.02 7.84 2.87
C TYR A 167 -2.63 6.64 3.63
N PRO A 168 -1.91 6.07 4.63
CA PRO A 168 -2.31 4.84 5.30
C PRO A 168 -3.44 5.05 6.31
N PRO A 169 -4.50 4.22 6.36
CA PRO A 169 -5.39 4.08 7.52
C PRO A 169 -4.70 3.26 8.61
N LEU A 170 -4.38 3.84 9.77
CA LEU A 170 -3.54 3.21 10.78
C LEU A 170 -4.22 3.03 12.14
N LEU A 171 -5.46 3.50 12.27
CA LEU A 171 -6.20 3.48 13.53
C LEU A 171 -7.69 3.26 13.31
N HIS A 172 -8.21 2.10 13.64
CA HIS A 172 -9.65 1.88 13.71
C HIS A 172 -10.29 2.81 14.74
N GLY A 173 -11.38 3.49 14.35
CA GLY A 173 -12.10 4.43 15.19
C GLY A 173 -11.36 5.75 15.43
N ALA A 174 -10.47 6.15 14.51
CA ALA A 174 -9.80 7.45 14.59
C ALA A 174 -10.82 8.61 14.61
N ASP A 175 -10.61 9.57 15.52
CA ASP A 175 -11.39 10.81 15.62
C ASP A 175 -10.44 12.01 15.60
N THR A 176 -9.67 12.13 14.52
CA THR A 176 -8.71 13.22 14.30
C THR A 176 -9.38 14.45 13.70
N GLU A 177 -8.65 15.57 13.66
CA GLU A 177 -9.13 16.77 12.98
C GLU A 177 -9.37 16.49 11.49
N SER A 178 -8.46 15.78 10.81
CA SER A 178 -8.62 15.46 9.40
C SER A 178 -9.83 14.58 9.12
N VAL A 179 -10.14 13.61 9.98
CA VAL A 179 -11.38 12.80 9.85
C VAL A 179 -12.64 13.67 9.93
N ARG A 180 -12.60 14.74 10.75
CA ARG A 180 -13.75 15.64 10.91
C ARG A 180 -13.88 16.71 9.83
N THR A 181 -12.75 17.09 9.18
CA THR A 181 -12.72 18.30 8.34
C THR A 181 -12.30 18.08 6.89
N CYS A 182 -11.68 16.95 6.55
CA CYS A 182 -11.05 16.74 5.25
C CYS A 182 -11.74 15.69 4.37
N GLY A 183 -12.92 15.21 4.76
CA GLY A 183 -13.64 14.18 3.98
C GLY A 183 -14.30 14.73 2.72
N ASP A 184 -14.21 13.99 1.63
CA ASP A 184 -14.92 14.23 0.38
C ASP A 184 -15.70 12.96 -0.01
N PRO A 185 -17.05 12.97 -0.01
CA PRO A 185 -17.86 11.82 -0.37
C PRO A 185 -17.60 11.26 -1.77
N SER A 186 -17.04 12.04 -2.68
CA SER A 186 -16.68 11.57 -4.02
C SER A 186 -15.40 10.75 -4.07
N THR A 187 -14.53 10.90 -3.07
CA THR A 187 -13.28 10.14 -2.93
C THR A 187 -13.28 9.28 -1.68
N LEU A 188 -13.13 9.89 -0.50
CA LEU A 188 -13.19 9.24 0.80
C LEU A 188 -13.59 10.25 1.87
N ASP A 189 -14.63 9.91 2.63
CA ASP A 189 -15.05 10.64 3.81
C ASP A 189 -15.02 9.76 5.07
N ARG A 190 -15.40 10.32 6.21
CA ARG A 190 -15.47 9.59 7.49
C ARG A 190 -16.32 8.32 7.37
N GLN A 191 -17.50 8.41 6.75
CA GLN A 191 -18.43 7.28 6.64
C GLN A 191 -17.87 6.20 5.70
N GLY A 192 -17.16 6.60 4.63
CA GLY A 192 -16.44 5.69 3.76
C GLY A 192 -15.29 4.97 4.48
N VAL A 193 -14.55 5.66 5.36
CA VAL A 193 -13.54 5.04 6.23
C VAL A 193 -14.18 4.02 7.18
N GLU A 194 -15.28 4.38 7.84
CA GLU A 194 -16.03 3.49 8.73
C GLU A 194 -16.59 2.27 7.99
N TRP A 195 -17.09 2.47 6.77
CA TRP A 195 -17.56 1.39 5.89
C TRP A 195 -16.44 0.38 5.56
N CYS A 196 -15.26 0.87 5.19
CA CYS A 196 -14.11 -0.01 4.93
C CYS A 196 -13.72 -0.83 6.16
N TRP A 197 -13.59 -0.21 7.32
CA TRP A 197 -13.26 -0.89 8.55
C TRP A 197 -14.32 -1.91 8.97
N SER A 198 -15.62 -1.60 8.79
CA SER A 198 -16.71 -2.50 9.16
C SER A 198 -16.73 -3.79 8.34
N HIS A 199 -16.22 -3.77 7.10
CA HIS A 199 -16.07 -4.97 6.28
C HIS A 199 -14.75 -5.71 6.54
N TYR A 200 -13.67 -4.95 6.86
CA TYR A 200 -12.35 -5.53 7.10
C TYR A 200 -12.27 -6.30 8.41
N LEU A 201 -12.93 -5.82 9.46
CA LEU A 201 -12.88 -6.44 10.79
C LEU A 201 -14.04 -7.42 10.97
N SER A 202 -13.74 -8.64 11.44
CA SER A 202 -14.79 -9.61 11.79
C SER A 202 -15.56 -9.18 13.04
N ARG A 203 -14.89 -8.48 13.96
CA ARG A 203 -15.43 -7.93 15.20
C ARG A 203 -14.79 -6.57 15.45
N ALA A 204 -15.51 -5.65 16.06
CA ALA A 204 -15.00 -4.32 16.37
C ALA A 204 -13.73 -4.36 17.25
N GLU A 205 -13.64 -5.36 18.14
CA GLU A 205 -12.49 -5.57 19.04
C GLU A 205 -11.19 -5.88 18.27
N ASP A 206 -11.28 -6.51 17.09
CA ASP A 206 -10.12 -6.78 16.24
C ASP A 206 -9.41 -5.48 15.82
N GLY A 207 -10.13 -4.34 15.80
CA GLY A 207 -9.57 -3.02 15.59
C GLY A 207 -8.61 -2.53 16.68
N TYR A 208 -8.56 -3.16 17.84
CA TYR A 208 -7.57 -2.89 18.89
C TYR A 208 -6.26 -3.67 18.68
N ASP A 209 -6.25 -4.67 17.81
CA ASP A 209 -5.03 -5.40 17.47
C ASP A 209 -4.07 -4.48 16.69
N PRO A 210 -2.81 -4.34 17.11
CA PRO A 210 -1.82 -3.54 16.38
C PRO A 210 -1.51 -4.04 14.97
N ARG A 211 -1.89 -5.27 14.63
CA ARG A 211 -1.79 -5.80 13.27
C ARG A 211 -2.89 -5.28 12.34
N ALA A 212 -4.06 -4.90 12.90
CA ALA A 212 -5.09 -4.18 12.17
C ALA A 212 -4.86 -2.66 12.23
N SER A 213 -4.52 -2.16 13.42
CA SER A 213 -4.29 -0.73 13.71
C SER A 213 -2.83 -0.50 14.12
N PRO A 214 -1.87 -0.37 13.20
CA PRO A 214 -0.45 -0.21 13.50
C PRO A 214 -0.12 0.96 14.45
N LEU A 215 -0.95 1.98 14.48
CA LEU A 215 -0.81 3.10 15.40
C LEU A 215 -1.01 2.70 16.88
N ARG A 216 -1.57 1.53 17.17
CA ARG A 216 -1.72 0.97 18.53
C ARG A 216 -0.50 0.15 18.98
N ALA A 217 0.47 -0.11 18.10
CA ALA A 217 1.66 -0.87 18.47
C ALA A 217 2.41 -0.15 19.62
N ALA A 218 2.69 -0.88 20.70
CA ALA A 218 3.35 -0.30 21.87
C ALA A 218 4.83 0.06 21.58
N ASN A 219 5.49 -0.70 20.69
CA ASN A 219 6.89 -0.50 20.34
C ASN A 219 7.06 -0.49 18.82
N LEU A 220 7.69 0.58 18.31
CA LEU A 220 8.06 0.78 16.89
C LEU A 220 9.57 0.73 16.65
N THR A 221 10.37 0.47 17.69
CA THR A 221 11.84 0.37 17.57
C THR A 221 12.23 -0.76 16.61
N GLY A 222 13.25 -0.55 15.80
CA GLY A 222 13.78 -1.57 14.87
C GLY A 222 12.94 -1.79 13.61
N LEU A 223 11.89 -1.01 13.40
CA LEU A 223 11.18 -1.00 12.12
C LEU A 223 12.09 -0.41 11.01
N PRO A 224 11.87 -0.83 9.75
CA PRO A 224 12.68 -0.34 8.64
C PRO A 224 12.48 1.16 8.40
N PRO A 225 13.48 1.87 7.82
CA PRO A 225 13.33 3.24 7.34
C PRO A 225 12.02 3.44 6.58
N ALA A 226 11.34 4.57 6.85
CA ALA A 226 9.98 4.80 6.38
C ALA A 226 9.88 6.06 5.52
N LEU A 227 9.16 5.95 4.39
CA LEU A 227 8.58 7.08 3.69
C LEU A 227 7.08 7.09 3.98
N VAL A 228 6.59 8.17 4.58
CA VAL A 228 5.15 8.38 4.80
C VAL A 228 4.68 9.56 3.95
N LEU A 229 3.73 9.30 3.07
CA LEU A 229 3.11 10.31 2.21
C LEU A 229 1.66 10.51 2.63
N THR A 230 1.24 11.75 2.82
CA THR A 230 -0.14 12.10 3.15
C THR A 230 -0.70 13.10 2.14
N ALA A 231 -2.01 13.13 1.97
CA ALA A 231 -2.68 14.15 1.18
C ALA A 231 -3.22 15.26 2.10
N GLU A 232 -3.22 16.50 1.62
CA GLU A 232 -3.67 17.64 2.43
C GLU A 232 -5.15 17.54 2.81
N HIS A 233 -5.98 17.13 1.85
CA HIS A 233 -7.43 17.01 1.99
C HIS A 233 -7.86 15.54 2.09
N ASP A 234 -7.37 14.84 3.14
CA ASP A 234 -7.60 13.42 3.32
C ASP A 234 -7.98 13.14 4.78
N PRO A 235 -9.07 12.43 5.05
CA PRO A 235 -9.44 12.05 6.42
C PRO A 235 -8.34 11.24 7.13
N LEU A 236 -7.49 10.51 6.40
CA LEU A 236 -6.41 9.68 6.96
C LEU A 236 -5.09 10.46 7.21
N ARG A 237 -5.05 11.76 6.88
CA ARG A 237 -3.84 12.59 6.98
C ARG A 237 -3.20 12.54 8.36
N ASP A 238 -3.97 12.86 9.39
CA ASP A 238 -3.43 13.08 10.73
C ASP A 238 -2.91 11.79 11.36
N GLU A 239 -3.57 10.65 11.12
CA GLU A 239 -3.09 9.35 11.64
C GLU A 239 -1.80 8.89 10.94
N GLY A 240 -1.67 9.14 9.62
CA GLY A 240 -0.43 8.90 8.89
C GLY A 240 0.73 9.73 9.44
N GLU A 241 0.52 11.04 9.65
CA GLU A 241 1.54 11.94 10.20
C GLU A 241 1.85 11.63 11.67
N PHE A 242 0.86 11.21 12.44
CA PHE A 242 1.10 10.80 13.84
C PHE A 242 1.95 9.53 13.89
N TYR A 243 1.70 8.57 13.01
CA TYR A 243 2.51 7.36 12.92
C TYR A 243 3.96 7.68 12.53
N ALA A 244 4.16 8.56 11.56
CA ALA A 244 5.49 9.04 11.17
C ALA A 244 6.26 9.65 12.37
N ARG A 245 5.60 10.49 13.16
CA ARG A 245 6.18 11.06 14.39
C ARG A 245 6.52 9.98 15.42
N ARG A 246 5.67 8.97 15.60
CA ARG A 246 5.95 7.85 16.51
C ARG A 246 7.11 6.97 16.05
N LEU A 247 7.23 6.72 14.75
CA LEU A 247 8.38 6.02 14.16
C LEU A 247 9.67 6.78 14.46
N ALA A 248 9.71 8.10 14.19
CA ALA A 248 10.87 8.94 14.45
C ALA A 248 11.23 8.95 15.94
N ALA A 249 10.25 9.06 16.84
CA ALA A 249 10.46 8.99 18.28
C ALA A 249 11.01 7.63 18.76
N ALA A 250 10.75 6.57 18.01
CA ALA A 250 11.29 5.21 18.24
C ALA A 250 12.69 5.01 17.61
N GLY A 251 13.30 6.04 17.03
CA GLY A 251 14.63 5.99 16.42
C GLY A 251 14.64 5.44 14.98
N VAL A 252 13.48 5.31 14.34
CA VAL A 252 13.38 4.92 12.93
C VAL A 252 13.67 6.13 12.05
N GLU A 253 14.44 5.95 10.98
CA GLU A 253 14.64 6.99 9.96
C GLU A 253 13.31 7.20 9.21
N VAL A 254 12.80 8.45 9.19
CA VAL A 254 11.49 8.76 8.59
C VAL A 254 11.60 9.96 7.67
N GLU A 255 11.10 9.80 6.46
CA GLU A 255 10.78 10.89 5.54
C GLU A 255 9.25 11.06 5.51
N LEU A 256 8.76 12.23 5.94
CA LEU A 256 7.33 12.56 5.90
C LEU A 256 7.10 13.68 4.88
N ALA A 257 6.16 13.48 3.95
CA ALA A 257 5.75 14.52 3.03
C ALA A 257 4.22 14.59 2.88
N ARG A 258 3.65 15.77 3.16
CA ARG A 258 2.28 16.12 2.83
C ARG A 258 2.24 16.66 1.41
N ILE A 259 1.35 16.15 0.58
CA ILE A 259 1.14 16.60 -0.80
C ILE A 259 0.04 17.65 -0.80
N ALA A 260 0.44 18.89 -1.08
CA ALA A 260 -0.47 20.04 -1.08
C ALA A 260 -1.55 19.90 -2.17
N GLY A 261 -2.79 20.29 -1.84
CA GLY A 261 -3.95 20.24 -2.70
C GLY A 261 -4.44 18.83 -3.06
N ALA A 262 -3.77 17.78 -2.60
CA ALA A 262 -4.15 16.41 -2.91
C ALA A 262 -5.30 15.92 -2.01
N THR A 263 -6.14 15.04 -2.57
CA THR A 263 -7.19 14.28 -1.88
C THR A 263 -6.80 12.82 -1.77
N HIS A 264 -7.58 12.01 -1.07
CA HIS A 264 -7.35 10.56 -1.00
C HIS A 264 -7.33 9.93 -2.40
N GLY A 265 -6.44 8.95 -2.61
CA GLY A 265 -6.33 8.25 -3.90
C GLY A 265 -5.46 8.94 -4.95
N PHE A 266 -4.91 10.12 -4.68
CA PHE A 266 -4.16 10.92 -5.66
C PHE A 266 -2.98 10.20 -6.32
N PHE A 267 -2.38 9.20 -5.66
CA PHE A 267 -1.10 8.60 -6.08
C PHE A 267 -1.14 7.95 -7.48
N SER A 268 -2.30 7.46 -7.90
CA SER A 268 -2.52 6.86 -9.22
C SER A 268 -3.08 7.83 -10.26
N SER A 269 -3.19 9.13 -9.93
CA SER A 269 -3.69 10.16 -10.86
C SER A 269 -2.58 10.79 -11.71
N ASP A 270 -2.96 11.52 -12.75
CA ASP A 270 -2.02 12.24 -13.64
C ASP A 270 -1.72 13.67 -13.14
N THR A 271 -1.80 13.91 -11.83
CA THR A 271 -1.54 15.23 -11.25
C THR A 271 -0.06 15.46 -10.95
N GLU A 272 0.35 16.73 -10.84
CA GLU A 272 1.71 17.07 -10.40
C GLU A 272 1.99 16.57 -8.98
N GLY A 273 0.98 16.55 -8.10
CA GLY A 273 1.06 15.99 -6.76
C GLY A 273 1.42 14.49 -6.78
N ALA A 274 0.76 13.72 -7.65
CA ALA A 274 1.07 12.31 -7.86
C ALA A 274 2.51 12.11 -8.39
N ALA A 275 2.89 12.89 -9.40
CA ALA A 275 4.24 12.83 -9.96
C ALA A 275 5.31 13.17 -8.90
N ARG A 276 5.06 14.17 -8.04
CA ARG A 276 5.95 14.51 -6.91
C ARG A 276 6.06 13.35 -5.92
N ALA A 277 4.93 12.78 -5.51
CA ALA A 277 4.90 11.65 -4.57
C ALA A 277 5.65 10.43 -5.12
N GLN A 278 5.43 10.09 -6.40
CA GLN A 278 6.12 8.98 -7.05
C GLN A 278 7.64 9.22 -7.13
N ARG A 279 8.10 10.45 -7.41
CA ARG A 279 9.54 10.78 -7.33
C ARG A 279 10.11 10.60 -5.92
N LEU A 280 9.38 10.91 -4.87
CA LEU A 280 9.80 10.65 -3.48
C LEU A 280 9.93 9.14 -3.23
N VAL A 281 8.97 8.33 -3.67
CA VAL A 281 9.04 6.87 -3.59
C VAL A 281 10.28 6.34 -4.33
N VAL A 282 10.50 6.78 -5.56
CA VAL A 282 11.68 6.41 -6.36
C VAL A 282 12.98 6.74 -5.63
N SER A 283 13.08 7.97 -5.09
CA SER A 283 14.25 8.41 -4.34
C SER A 283 14.50 7.57 -3.09
N HIS A 284 13.44 7.30 -2.33
CA HIS A 284 13.51 6.48 -1.11
C HIS A 284 13.94 5.04 -1.42
N LEU A 285 13.33 4.38 -2.41
CA LEU A 285 13.69 3.03 -2.83
C LEU A 285 15.15 2.94 -3.29
N ARG A 286 15.61 3.91 -4.10
CA ARG A 286 17.01 3.96 -4.54
C ARG A 286 17.97 4.02 -3.37
N ARG A 287 17.75 4.91 -2.39
CA ARG A 287 18.62 5.04 -1.22
C ARG A 287 18.61 3.77 -0.38
N SER A 288 17.45 3.31 0.03
CA SER A 288 17.31 2.20 0.97
C SER A 288 17.81 0.86 0.42
N LEU A 289 17.54 0.58 -0.88
CA LEU A 289 17.94 -0.69 -1.50
C LEU A 289 19.41 -0.69 -1.97
N THR A 290 20.04 0.48 -2.13
CA THR A 290 21.49 0.59 -2.37
C THR A 290 22.26 0.41 -1.06
N LEU A 291 21.83 1.01 0.03
CA LEU A 291 22.46 0.89 1.36
C LEU A 291 22.41 -0.53 1.90
N ALA A 292 21.32 -1.27 1.65
CA ALA A 292 21.19 -2.68 2.04
C ALA A 292 22.30 -3.58 1.45
N ARG A 293 22.90 -3.20 0.30
CA ARG A 293 24.05 -3.90 -0.30
C ARG A 293 25.38 -3.66 0.46
N ALA A 294 25.48 -2.58 1.21
CA ALA A 294 26.74 -2.13 1.83
C ALA A 294 26.95 -2.62 3.26
N LEU A 295 25.93 -3.16 3.92
CA LEU A 295 26.03 -3.68 5.29
C LEU A 295 26.36 -5.17 5.27
N PRO A 296 27.51 -5.64 5.79
CA PRO A 296 27.76 -7.05 6.01
C PRO A 296 26.77 -7.59 7.05
N ARG A 297 26.21 -8.76 6.79
CA ARG A 297 25.36 -9.51 7.73
C ARG A 297 26.18 -10.10 8.86
#